data_43bbd8c89b053ab65238b0458a3a2baa
#
_entry.id   43bbd8c89b053ab65238b0458a3a2baa
#
_cell.length_a   1.000
_cell.length_b   1.000
_cell.length_c   1.000
_cell.angle_alpha   90.00
_cell.angle_beta   90.00
_cell.angle_gamma   90.00
#
_symmetry.space_group_name_H-M   'P 1'
#
loop_
_entity.id
_entity.type
_entity.pdbx_description
1 polymer ?
#
loop_
_entity_poly.entity_id
_entity_poly.type
_entity_poly.pdbx_seq_one_letter_code
_entity_poly.pdbx_strand_id
1 'polypeptide(L)'
;MSVRDLLSPFRAWKNLFRDPVTIRDPLTERPGAPRYRGFHQNAVEQCIGCGTCEAICQNGAIDMLPAEGFATRPGDSGLRPRIDYGRCCWCALCVDICMTGSLSMSNEYKWVEHDPDAFRFTPGVDPKPWDGAP
;
A
#
# COMPACT_ATOMS: atom_id res chain seq x y z
N MET A 1 -0.73 -41.34 -30.04
CA MET A 1 -1.40 -40.03 -30.10
C MET A 1 -2.78 -40.25 -30.59
N SER A 2 -3.77 -39.91 -29.81
CA SER A 2 -5.18 -40.02 -30.19
C SER A 2 -5.57 -38.86 -31.11
N VAL A 3 -6.49 -39.09 -32.04
CA VAL A 3 -7.08 -38.03 -32.88
C VAL A 3 -7.66 -36.89 -32.04
N ARG A 4 -8.08 -37.19 -30.80
CA ARG A 4 -8.53 -36.19 -29.83
C ARG A 4 -7.40 -35.21 -29.40
N ASP A 5 -6.17 -35.68 -29.33
CA ASP A 5 -5.02 -34.84 -28.93
C ASP A 5 -4.62 -33.92 -30.10
N LEU A 6 -4.76 -34.38 -31.32
CA LEU A 6 -4.51 -33.61 -32.53
C LEU A 6 -5.50 -32.44 -32.69
N LEU A 7 -6.74 -32.65 -32.25
CA LEU A 7 -7.84 -31.66 -32.33
C LEU A 7 -7.91 -30.75 -31.06
N SER A 8 -7.07 -31.01 -30.07
CA SER A 8 -7.10 -30.23 -28.82
C SER A 8 -6.87 -28.71 -28.98
N PRO A 9 -6.04 -28.22 -29.94
CA PRO A 9 -5.87 -26.80 -30.17
C PRO A 9 -7.17 -26.08 -30.58
N PHE A 10 -8.05 -26.79 -31.31
CA PHE A 10 -9.33 -26.22 -31.73
C PHE A 10 -10.31 -25.97 -30.57
N ARG A 11 -10.09 -26.62 -29.43
CA ARG A 11 -10.86 -26.32 -28.20
C ARG A 11 -10.59 -24.92 -27.67
N ALA A 12 -9.42 -24.35 -27.98
CA ALA A 12 -9.07 -22.99 -27.59
C ALA A 12 -9.98 -21.93 -28.26
N TRP A 13 -10.58 -22.24 -29.40
CA TRP A 13 -11.52 -21.34 -30.08
C TRP A 13 -12.75 -21.01 -29.23
N LYS A 14 -13.11 -21.88 -28.29
CA LYS A 14 -14.19 -21.58 -27.32
C LYS A 14 -13.85 -20.37 -26.43
N ASN A 15 -12.59 -20.08 -26.23
CA ASN A 15 -12.16 -18.96 -25.41
C ASN A 15 -12.30 -17.62 -26.16
N LEU A 16 -12.40 -17.65 -27.50
CA LEU A 16 -12.60 -16.45 -28.32
C LEU A 16 -13.95 -15.77 -28.04
N PHE A 17 -14.95 -16.56 -27.63
CA PHE A 17 -16.30 -16.09 -27.35
C PHE A 17 -16.62 -16.00 -25.86
N ARG A 18 -15.60 -16.15 -24.98
CA ARG A 18 -15.75 -15.97 -23.54
C ARG A 18 -15.38 -14.57 -23.16
N ASP A 19 -16.10 -14.02 -22.21
CA ASP A 19 -15.71 -12.75 -21.59
C ASP A 19 -14.31 -12.87 -20.98
N PRO A 20 -13.43 -11.87 -21.18
CA PRO A 20 -12.11 -11.88 -20.59
C PRO A 20 -12.19 -11.88 -19.05
N VAL A 21 -11.37 -12.68 -18.41
CA VAL A 21 -11.27 -12.72 -16.94
C VAL A 21 -10.52 -11.49 -16.42
N THR A 22 -9.75 -10.84 -17.31
CA THR A 22 -8.99 -9.63 -16.98
C THR A 22 -9.88 -8.40 -17.02
N ILE A 23 -9.63 -7.45 -16.11
CA ILE A 23 -10.23 -6.12 -16.14
C ILE A 23 -9.39 -5.19 -17.02
N ARG A 24 -10.01 -4.17 -17.60
CA ARG A 24 -9.32 -3.15 -18.41
C ARG A 24 -8.86 -2.00 -17.50
N ASP A 25 -7.89 -2.26 -16.64
CA ASP A 25 -7.24 -1.20 -15.88
C ASP A 25 -6.30 -0.39 -16.81
N PRO A 26 -6.31 0.96 -16.82
CA PRO A 26 -7.02 1.86 -15.89
C PRO A 26 -8.43 2.26 -16.30
N LEU A 27 -8.95 1.79 -17.44
CA LEU A 27 -10.26 2.20 -17.97
C LEU A 27 -11.44 1.78 -17.07
N THR A 28 -11.27 0.68 -16.34
CA THR A 28 -12.26 0.18 -15.38
C THR A 28 -11.58 0.06 -14.02
N GLU A 29 -11.82 1.02 -13.13
CA GLU A 29 -11.28 0.95 -11.79
C GLU A 29 -12.03 -0.09 -10.96
N ARG A 30 -11.26 -0.92 -10.26
CA ARG A 30 -11.81 -1.87 -9.31
C ARG A 30 -11.38 -1.44 -7.90
N PRO A 31 -12.33 -1.13 -7.02
CA PRO A 31 -11.99 -0.81 -5.63
C PRO A 31 -11.32 -2.02 -4.96
N GLY A 32 -10.37 -1.74 -4.09
CA GLY A 32 -9.75 -2.78 -3.27
C GLY A 32 -10.80 -3.54 -2.46
N ALA A 33 -10.56 -4.82 -2.24
CA ALA A 33 -11.45 -5.64 -1.42
C ALA A 33 -11.53 -5.11 0.02
N PRO A 34 -12.64 -5.33 0.75
CA PRO A 34 -12.68 -5.08 2.18
C PRO A 34 -11.53 -5.80 2.87
N ARG A 35 -10.77 -5.13 3.72
CA ARG A 35 -9.55 -5.65 4.36
C ARG A 35 -8.35 -5.81 3.41
N TYR A 36 -8.35 -5.10 2.28
CA TYR A 36 -7.16 -4.98 1.45
C TYR A 36 -6.06 -4.22 2.21
N ARG A 37 -4.82 -4.61 2.03
CA ARG A 37 -3.66 -3.96 2.64
C ARG A 37 -3.02 -3.02 1.64
N GLY A 38 -3.64 -1.85 1.46
CA GLY A 38 -3.15 -0.80 0.59
C GLY A 38 -2.17 0.16 1.27
N PHE A 39 -2.06 1.38 0.78
CA PHE A 39 -1.14 2.37 1.34
C PHE A 39 -1.51 2.72 2.78
N HIS A 40 -0.49 3.00 3.58
CA HIS A 40 -0.69 3.36 4.98
C HIS A 40 -1.34 4.74 5.11
N GLN A 41 -2.20 4.86 6.10
CA GLN A 41 -2.79 6.10 6.56
C GLN A 41 -2.38 6.30 8.03
N ASN A 42 -2.08 7.53 8.40
CA ASN A 42 -1.74 7.88 9.77
C ASN A 42 -2.62 9.03 10.24
N ALA A 43 -3.37 8.80 11.31
CA ALA A 43 -4.03 9.85 12.06
C ALA A 43 -2.99 10.57 12.93
N VAL A 44 -2.30 11.54 12.35
CA VAL A 44 -1.13 12.22 12.93
C VAL A 44 -1.43 12.78 14.32
N GLU A 45 -2.64 13.23 14.52
CA GLU A 45 -3.16 13.73 15.81
C GLU A 45 -3.15 12.66 16.92
N GLN A 46 -3.24 11.40 16.57
CA GLN A 46 -3.26 10.28 17.51
C GLN A 46 -1.87 9.65 17.69
N CYS A 47 -0.99 9.85 16.72
CA CYS A 47 0.37 9.32 16.75
C CYS A 47 1.20 10.04 17.82
N ILE A 48 1.87 9.28 18.68
CA ILE A 48 2.77 9.79 19.74
C ILE A 48 4.25 9.63 19.38
N GLY A 49 4.55 9.15 18.18
CA GLY A 49 5.93 8.97 17.73
C GLY A 49 6.74 7.95 18.54
N CYS A 50 6.11 6.90 19.05
CA CYS A 50 6.75 5.93 19.94
C CYS A 50 7.82 5.04 19.29
N GLY A 51 7.90 5.00 17.94
CA GLY A 51 8.90 4.21 17.20
C GLY A 51 8.61 2.70 17.13
N THR A 52 7.54 2.22 17.74
CA THR A 52 7.23 0.76 17.76
C THR A 52 7.01 0.21 16.35
N CYS A 53 6.42 1.00 15.44
CA CYS A 53 6.22 0.60 14.05
C CYS A 53 7.54 0.44 13.27
N GLU A 54 8.55 1.27 13.57
CA GLU A 54 9.90 1.13 13.05
C GLU A 54 10.57 -0.14 13.60
N ALA A 55 10.52 -0.32 14.92
CA ALA A 55 11.17 -1.44 15.60
C ALA A 55 10.63 -2.82 15.17
N ILE A 56 9.32 -2.94 14.86
CA ILE A 56 8.71 -4.21 14.41
C ILE A 56 8.95 -4.50 12.93
N CYS A 57 9.36 -3.52 12.13
CA CYS A 57 9.48 -3.68 10.70
C CYS A 57 10.70 -4.53 10.33
N GLN A 58 10.48 -5.80 10.00
CA GLN A 58 11.56 -6.73 9.65
C GLN A 58 12.31 -6.35 8.36
N ASN A 59 11.65 -5.59 7.47
CA ASN A 59 12.26 -5.16 6.21
C ASN A 59 12.99 -3.81 6.32
N GLY A 60 12.98 -3.17 7.50
CA GLY A 60 13.56 -1.84 7.68
C GLY A 60 12.93 -0.81 6.73
N ALA A 61 11.62 -0.92 6.50
CA ALA A 61 10.88 -0.06 5.58
C ALA A 61 10.30 1.18 6.26
N ILE A 62 10.49 1.36 7.56
CA ILE A 62 9.95 2.48 8.33
C ILE A 62 11.08 3.18 9.05
N ASP A 63 11.18 4.48 8.84
CA ASP A 63 12.08 5.40 9.55
C ASP A 63 11.24 6.42 10.32
N MET A 64 11.63 6.74 11.55
CA MET A 64 10.97 7.80 12.31
C MET A 64 11.63 9.15 12.05
N LEU A 65 10.88 10.11 11.48
CA LEU A 65 11.38 11.43 11.15
C LEU A 65 10.65 12.54 11.91
N PRO A 66 11.34 13.66 12.25
CA PRO A 66 10.68 14.84 12.77
C PRO A 66 9.64 15.36 11.79
N ALA A 67 8.43 15.61 12.26
CA ALA A 67 7.37 16.24 11.48
C ALA A 67 7.09 17.63 12.04
N GLU A 68 7.43 18.66 11.27
CA GLU A 68 7.18 20.05 11.65
C GLU A 68 5.70 20.39 11.51
N GLY A 69 5.20 21.27 12.35
CA GLY A 69 3.84 21.81 12.25
C GLY A 69 2.75 21.01 12.97
N PHE A 70 3.09 19.87 13.57
CA PHE A 70 2.14 19.12 14.42
C PHE A 70 2.34 19.46 15.89
N ALA A 71 1.25 19.78 16.58
CA ALA A 71 1.28 20.05 18.00
C ALA A 71 1.65 18.77 18.75
N THR A 72 2.79 18.81 19.43
CA THR A 72 3.23 17.71 20.31
C THR A 72 2.39 17.74 21.58
N ARG A 73 1.80 16.58 21.90
CA ARG A 73 1.10 16.36 23.17
C ARG A 73 2.10 15.89 24.24
N PRO A 74 1.75 15.97 25.52
CA PRO A 74 2.57 15.35 26.56
C PRO A 74 2.83 13.87 26.24
N GLY A 75 4.12 13.49 26.12
CA GLY A 75 4.53 12.14 25.73
C GLY A 75 4.67 11.89 24.22
N ASP A 76 4.42 12.90 23.37
CA ASP A 76 4.69 12.82 21.94
C ASP A 76 6.15 13.21 21.66
N SER A 77 6.87 12.37 20.92
CA SER A 77 8.26 12.62 20.53
C SER A 77 8.41 13.64 19.39
N GLY A 78 7.33 14.01 18.71
CA GLY A 78 7.34 14.81 17.49
C GLY A 78 7.77 14.04 16.23
N LEU A 79 8.05 12.74 16.37
CA LEU A 79 8.46 11.90 15.24
C LEU A 79 7.24 11.28 14.56
N ARG A 80 7.32 11.09 13.24
CA ARG A 80 6.30 10.41 12.46
C ARG A 80 6.91 9.36 11.54
N PRO A 81 6.22 8.24 11.29
CA PRO A 81 6.75 7.18 10.46
C PRO A 81 6.77 7.60 8.99
N ARG A 82 7.94 7.55 8.38
CA ARG A 82 8.11 7.57 6.92
C ARG A 82 8.25 6.14 6.43
N ILE A 83 7.51 5.77 5.41
CA ILE A 83 7.45 4.41 4.88
C ILE A 83 8.10 4.39 3.51
N ASP A 84 9.07 3.50 3.34
CA ASP A 84 9.69 3.16 2.07
C ASP A 84 8.90 2.00 1.43
N TYR A 85 8.05 2.31 0.47
CA TYR A 85 7.23 1.32 -0.21
C TYR A 85 8.02 0.40 -1.15
N GLY A 86 9.25 0.76 -1.50
CA GLY A 86 10.18 -0.12 -2.20
C GLY A 86 10.67 -1.29 -1.34
N ARG A 87 10.61 -1.16 0.00
CA ARG A 87 10.99 -2.20 0.96
C ARG A 87 9.80 -2.84 1.67
N CYS A 88 8.64 -2.17 1.68
CA CYS A 88 7.47 -2.63 2.40
C CYS A 88 6.89 -3.91 1.79
N CYS A 89 6.66 -4.94 2.59
CA CYS A 89 6.02 -6.20 2.18
C CYS A 89 4.51 -6.25 2.52
N TRP A 90 3.91 -5.13 2.94
CA TRP A 90 2.46 -5.01 3.21
C TRP A 90 1.92 -5.99 4.27
N CYS A 91 2.75 -6.40 5.20
CA CYS A 91 2.39 -7.40 6.23
C CYS A 91 1.41 -6.86 7.29
N ALA A 92 1.29 -5.54 7.44
CA ALA A 92 0.47 -4.83 8.43
C ALA A 92 0.90 -4.97 9.90
N LEU A 93 2.05 -5.58 10.22
CA LEU A 93 2.53 -5.71 11.60
C LEU A 93 2.67 -4.35 12.30
N CYS A 94 3.09 -3.31 11.56
CA CYS A 94 3.19 -1.94 12.08
C CYS A 94 1.83 -1.35 12.48
N VAL A 95 0.77 -1.75 11.80
CA VAL A 95 -0.62 -1.36 12.12
C VAL A 95 -1.11 -2.14 13.35
N ASP A 96 -0.89 -3.44 13.36
CA ASP A 96 -1.35 -4.31 14.46
C ASP A 96 -0.70 -3.96 15.81
N ILE A 97 0.58 -3.53 15.79
CA ILE A 97 1.30 -3.14 17.01
C ILE A 97 1.03 -1.70 17.46
N CYS A 98 0.36 -0.89 16.64
CA CYS A 98 0.12 0.52 16.95
C CYS A 98 -0.81 0.70 18.14
N MET A 99 -0.27 1.00 19.31
CA MET A 99 -1.03 1.14 20.56
C MET A 99 -2.06 2.26 20.53
N THR A 100 -1.81 3.31 19.74
CA THR A 100 -2.74 4.44 19.61
C THR A 100 -3.76 4.22 18.50
N GLY A 101 -3.60 3.17 17.68
CA GLY A 101 -4.43 2.93 16.50
C GLY A 101 -4.33 4.03 15.43
N SER A 102 -3.31 4.88 15.50
CA SER A 102 -3.12 5.97 14.54
C SER A 102 -2.77 5.48 13.15
N LEU A 103 -2.05 4.37 13.05
CA LEU A 103 -1.63 3.78 11.79
C LEU A 103 -2.67 2.77 11.30
N SER A 104 -3.09 2.90 10.07
CA SER A 104 -4.04 1.99 9.41
C SER A 104 -3.65 1.76 7.95
N MET A 105 -4.31 0.81 7.28
CA MET A 105 -4.12 0.57 5.85
C MET A 105 -5.37 0.97 5.08
N SER A 106 -5.17 1.57 3.91
CA SER A 106 -6.24 1.96 3.00
C SER A 106 -6.56 0.86 1.98
N ASN A 107 -7.55 1.13 1.13
CA ASN A 107 -7.84 0.33 -0.06
C ASN A 107 -7.14 0.87 -1.32
N GLU A 108 -6.34 1.92 -1.18
CA GLU A 108 -5.58 2.53 -2.27
C GLU A 108 -4.34 1.69 -2.57
N TYR A 109 -4.07 1.42 -3.84
CA TYR A 109 -2.99 0.52 -4.24
C TYR A 109 -2.28 0.92 -5.54
N LYS A 110 -2.66 2.05 -6.14
CA LYS A 110 -2.07 2.52 -7.39
C LYS A 110 -1.12 3.68 -7.12
N TRP A 111 0.14 3.45 -7.36
CA TRP A 111 1.16 4.48 -7.38
C TRP A 111 2.29 4.03 -8.31
N VAL A 112 2.60 4.84 -9.29
CA VAL A 112 3.63 4.55 -10.29
C VAL A 112 4.56 5.75 -10.38
N GLU A 113 5.84 5.49 -10.14
CA GLU A 113 6.91 6.48 -10.24
C GLU A 113 8.12 5.90 -10.95
N HIS A 114 8.94 6.77 -11.53
CA HIS A 114 10.19 6.39 -12.18
C HIS A 114 11.38 6.39 -11.22
N ASP A 115 11.32 7.23 -10.19
CA ASP A 115 12.37 7.37 -9.20
C ASP A 115 12.09 6.47 -7.99
N PRO A 116 12.97 5.53 -7.64
CA PRO A 116 12.81 4.70 -6.45
C PRO A 116 12.70 5.49 -5.15
N ASP A 117 13.35 6.66 -5.07
CA ASP A 117 13.32 7.50 -3.85
C ASP A 117 11.97 8.19 -3.66
N ALA A 118 11.17 8.35 -4.72
CA ALA A 118 9.81 8.88 -4.63
C ALA A 118 8.85 7.98 -3.85
N PHE A 119 9.17 6.67 -3.74
CA PHE A 119 8.36 5.73 -2.95
C PHE A 119 8.51 5.86 -1.43
N ARG A 120 9.18 6.89 -0.94
CA ARG A 120 9.26 7.23 0.48
C ARG A 120 8.19 8.26 0.83
N PHE A 121 7.27 7.86 1.67
CA PHE A 121 6.08 8.63 1.98
C PHE A 121 5.81 8.67 3.49
N THR A 122 5.45 9.84 4.02
CA THR A 122 5.08 10.02 5.42
C THR A 122 3.57 10.17 5.53
N PRO A 123 2.84 9.10 5.89
CA PRO A 123 1.38 9.13 5.93
C PRO A 123 0.85 10.21 6.87
N GLY A 124 -0.08 11.03 6.37
CA GLY A 124 -0.70 12.11 7.13
C GLY A 124 0.13 13.41 7.20
N VAL A 125 1.38 13.41 6.74
CA VAL A 125 2.26 14.58 6.66
C VAL A 125 2.42 15.02 5.21
N ASP A 126 2.86 14.09 4.36
CA ASP A 126 3.05 14.37 2.94
C ASP A 126 1.71 14.35 2.19
N PRO A 127 1.55 15.17 1.13
CA PRO A 127 0.42 15.04 0.22
C PRO A 127 0.47 13.67 -0.45
N LYS A 128 -0.69 13.04 -0.62
CA LYS A 128 -0.76 11.72 -1.23
C LYS A 128 -0.32 11.80 -2.70
N PRO A 129 0.75 11.11 -3.11
CA PRO A 129 1.28 11.20 -4.47
C PRO A 129 0.35 10.55 -5.50
N TRP A 130 -0.57 9.68 -5.08
CA TRP A 130 -1.53 8.99 -5.96
C TRP A 130 -2.83 9.76 -6.19
N ASP A 131 -3.13 10.82 -5.43
CA ASP A 131 -4.35 11.64 -5.61
C ASP A 131 -4.26 12.58 -6.83
N GLY A 132 -3.09 12.72 -7.44
CA GLY A 132 -2.82 13.60 -8.58
C GLY A 132 -2.34 12.90 -9.86
N ALA A 133 -2.31 11.59 -9.89
CA ALA A 133 -1.92 10.85 -11.10
C ALA A 133 -3.04 10.86 -12.13
N PRO A 134 -2.75 11.21 -13.40
CA PRO A 134 -3.72 11.24 -14.50
C PRO A 134 -4.22 9.85 -14.88
#